data_ac79d393f7ef1ab6f0debc33efb0b2f1
#
_entry.id   ac79d393f7ef1ab6f0debc33efb0b2f1
#
_cell.length_a   1.000
_cell.length_b   1.000
_cell.length_c   1.000
_cell.angle_alpha   90.00
_cell.angle_beta   90.00
_cell.angle_gamma   90.00
#
_symmetry.space_group_name_H-M   'P 1'
#
loop_
_entity.id
_entity.type
_entity.pdbx_description
1 polymer ?
#
loop_
_entity_poly.entity_id
_entity_poly.type
_entity_poly.pdbx_seq_one_letter_code
_entity_poly.pdbx_strand_id
1 'polypeptide(L)'
;DVKWVGNGEEALSSALQYRPDLILLDAMMPKISGFDVLDILRNTNETAGIHVIMLTALSQPKDKERAKSLGVDDYLVKSQVVIGDVIDRVRYHLAKVD
;
A
#
# COMPACT_ATOMS: atom_id res chain seq x y z
N ASP A 1 -7.40 0.24 11.66
CA ASP A 1 -6.02 -0.10 11.99
C ASP A 1 -5.13 0.08 10.77
N VAL A 2 -4.01 0.75 10.93
CA VAL A 2 -3.08 1.09 9.85
C VAL A 2 -1.73 0.44 10.15
N LYS A 3 -1.15 -0.19 9.13
CA LYS A 3 0.15 -0.84 9.25
C LYS A 3 1.15 -0.20 8.29
N TRP A 4 2.29 0.22 8.80
CA TRP A 4 3.44 0.63 7.99
C TRP A 4 4.42 -0.53 7.96
N VAL A 5 4.86 -0.91 6.78
CA VAL A 5 5.79 -2.04 6.65
C VAL A 5 6.99 -1.65 5.80
N GLY A 6 8.17 -2.05 6.28
CA GLY A 6 9.46 -1.72 5.68
C GLY A 6 10.05 -2.81 4.81
N ASN A 7 9.44 -3.99 4.73
CA ASN A 7 9.87 -5.03 3.80
C ASN A 7 8.70 -5.91 3.40
N GLY A 8 8.84 -6.59 2.25
CA GLY A 8 7.74 -7.33 1.65
C GLY A 8 7.30 -8.56 2.45
N GLU A 9 8.24 -9.27 3.06
CA GLU A 9 7.90 -10.45 3.86
C GLU A 9 7.09 -10.07 5.08
N GLU A 10 7.50 -8.98 5.75
CA GLU A 10 6.78 -8.46 6.91
C GLU A 10 5.38 -7.95 6.52
N ALA A 11 5.26 -7.33 5.34
CA ALA A 11 3.99 -6.86 4.85
C ALA A 11 3.00 -8.02 4.69
N LEU A 12 3.42 -9.10 4.07
CA LEU A 12 2.57 -10.27 3.85
C LEU A 12 2.20 -10.95 5.16
N SER A 13 3.19 -11.14 6.05
CA SER A 13 2.96 -11.75 7.36
C SER A 13 1.96 -10.93 8.18
N SER A 14 2.17 -9.62 8.23
CA SER A 14 1.30 -8.72 9.00
C SER A 14 -0.11 -8.69 8.44
N ALA A 15 -0.26 -8.69 7.12
CA ALA A 15 -1.57 -8.68 6.49
C ALA A 15 -2.37 -9.93 6.84
N LEU A 16 -1.73 -11.08 6.84
CA LEU A 16 -2.39 -12.35 7.17
C LEU A 16 -2.67 -12.48 8.67
N GLN A 17 -1.74 -12.04 9.50
CA GLN A 17 -1.84 -12.20 10.96
C GLN A 17 -2.79 -11.20 11.60
N TYR A 18 -2.68 -9.92 11.22
CA TYR A 18 -3.42 -8.84 11.88
C TYR A 18 -4.60 -8.31 11.07
N ARG A 19 -4.63 -8.57 9.77
CA ARG A 19 -5.68 -8.10 8.86
C ARG A 19 -6.03 -6.64 9.09
N PRO A 20 -5.05 -5.72 8.93
CA PRO A 20 -5.30 -4.29 9.14
C PRO A 20 -6.32 -3.76 8.13
N ASP A 21 -6.96 -2.65 8.46
CA ASP A 21 -7.89 -1.99 7.55
C ASP A 21 -7.16 -1.32 6.40
N LEU A 22 -5.91 -0.90 6.63
CA LEU A 22 -5.12 -0.20 5.63
C LEU A 22 -3.63 -0.49 5.81
N ILE A 23 -2.92 -0.65 4.69
CA ILE A 23 -1.47 -0.84 4.67
C ILE A 23 -0.84 0.33 3.92
N LEU A 24 0.16 0.97 4.54
CA LEU A 24 1.06 1.89 3.87
C LEU A 24 2.26 1.10 3.37
N LEU A 25 2.49 1.11 2.07
CA LEU A 25 3.43 0.23 1.42
C LEU A 25 4.39 1.01 0.53
N ASP A 26 5.70 0.76 0.65
CA ASP A 26 6.68 1.35 -0.25
C ASP A 26 6.89 0.41 -1.44
N ALA A 27 6.94 0.97 -2.65
CA ALA A 27 7.21 0.19 -3.85
C ALA A 27 8.65 -0.34 -3.87
N MET A 28 9.58 0.37 -3.21
CA MET A 28 11.00 0.01 -3.16
C MET A 28 11.35 -0.58 -1.81
N MET A 29 11.18 -1.88 -1.65
CA MET A 29 11.51 -2.57 -0.42
C MET A 29 12.53 -3.68 -0.65
N PRO A 30 13.36 -4.00 0.37
CA PRO A 30 14.27 -5.15 0.27
C PRO A 30 13.50 -6.45 0.05
N LYS A 31 14.13 -7.41 -0.61
CA LYS A 31 13.65 -8.77 -0.85
C LYS A 31 12.48 -8.85 -1.84
N ILE A 32 11.33 -8.27 -1.52
CA ILE A 32 10.15 -8.29 -2.39
C ILE A 32 9.70 -6.86 -2.63
N SER A 33 9.48 -6.49 -3.89
CA SER A 33 9.02 -5.14 -4.21
C SER A 33 7.58 -4.92 -3.73
N GLY A 34 7.22 -3.63 -3.49
CA GLY A 34 5.86 -3.29 -3.11
C GLY A 34 4.82 -3.68 -4.17
N PHE A 35 5.20 -3.65 -5.44
CA PHE A 35 4.30 -4.09 -6.53
C PHE A 35 3.97 -5.58 -6.39
N ASP A 36 4.97 -6.41 -6.10
CA ASP A 36 4.77 -7.84 -5.93
C ASP A 36 3.93 -8.13 -4.69
N VAL A 37 4.18 -7.40 -3.60
CA VAL A 37 3.37 -7.52 -2.38
C VAL A 37 1.91 -7.19 -2.67
N LEU A 38 1.67 -6.09 -3.38
CA LEU A 38 0.32 -5.68 -3.73
C LEU A 38 -0.39 -6.75 -4.57
N ASP A 39 0.32 -7.31 -5.55
CA ASP A 39 -0.22 -8.38 -6.40
C ASP A 39 -0.63 -9.59 -5.55
N ILE A 40 0.25 -10.04 -4.66
CA ILE A 40 -0.04 -11.16 -3.78
C ILE A 40 -1.25 -10.86 -2.86
N LEU A 41 -1.30 -9.66 -2.28
CA LEU A 41 -2.42 -9.27 -1.41
C LEU A 41 -3.76 -9.33 -2.16
N ARG A 42 -3.79 -8.84 -3.40
CA ARG A 42 -5.02 -8.82 -4.20
C ARG A 42 -5.44 -10.20 -4.70
N ASN A 43 -4.50 -11.12 -4.80
CA ASN A 43 -4.79 -12.49 -5.24
C ASN A 43 -4.96 -13.48 -4.08
N THR A 44 -4.96 -12.99 -2.84
CA THR A 44 -5.17 -13.80 -1.64
C THR A 44 -6.53 -13.41 -1.03
N ASN A 45 -7.43 -14.35 -0.89
CA ASN A 45 -8.81 -14.06 -0.44
C ASN A 45 -8.87 -13.31 0.89
N GLU A 46 -8.03 -13.67 1.84
CA GLU A 46 -8.04 -13.09 3.18
C GLU A 46 -7.58 -11.63 3.21
N THR A 47 -6.87 -11.19 2.18
CA THR A 47 -6.27 -9.84 2.14
C THR A 47 -6.74 -9.01 0.96
N ALA A 48 -7.51 -9.57 0.05
CA ALA A 48 -7.92 -8.89 -1.19
C ALA A 48 -8.68 -7.58 -0.95
N GLY A 49 -9.37 -7.46 0.17
CA GLY A 49 -10.15 -6.27 0.52
C GLY A 49 -9.42 -5.23 1.36
N ILE A 50 -8.17 -5.48 1.75
CA ILE A 50 -7.40 -4.51 2.55
C ILE A 50 -7.05 -3.30 1.68
N HIS A 51 -7.31 -2.09 2.20
CA HIS A 51 -6.91 -0.87 1.51
C HIS A 51 -5.39 -0.73 1.51
N VAL A 52 -4.81 -0.41 0.36
CA VAL A 52 -3.36 -0.24 0.22
C VAL A 52 -3.07 1.14 -0.37
N ILE A 53 -2.24 1.90 0.33
CA ILE A 53 -1.70 3.16 -0.18
C ILE A 53 -0.20 2.96 -0.40
N MET A 54 0.27 3.19 -1.62
CA MET A 54 1.71 3.22 -1.87
C MET A 54 2.26 4.61 -1.59
N LEU A 55 3.30 4.68 -0.77
CA LEU A 55 4.04 5.91 -0.49
C LEU A 55 5.48 5.64 -0.88
N THR A 56 5.95 6.23 -1.98
CA THR A 56 7.20 5.82 -2.59
C THR A 56 7.96 6.97 -3.24
N ALA A 57 9.27 6.78 -3.45
CA ALA A 57 10.12 7.72 -4.19
C ALA A 57 9.93 7.61 -5.71
N LEU A 58 9.28 6.55 -6.21
CA LEU A 58 9.06 6.36 -7.64
C LEU A 58 8.01 7.34 -8.17
N SER A 59 8.43 8.25 -9.06
CA SER A 59 7.60 9.36 -9.53
C SER A 59 7.16 9.25 -10.99
N GLN A 60 7.55 8.21 -11.71
CA GLN A 60 7.22 8.09 -13.13
C GLN A 60 5.76 7.61 -13.33
N PRO A 61 5.07 8.13 -14.34
CA PRO A 61 3.69 7.71 -14.61
C PRO A 61 3.51 6.21 -14.80
N LYS A 62 4.50 5.52 -15.39
CA LYS A 62 4.45 4.07 -15.58
C LYS A 62 4.36 3.31 -14.26
N ASP A 63 5.00 3.81 -13.22
CA ASP A 63 4.98 3.17 -11.90
C ASP A 63 3.59 3.32 -11.26
N LYS A 64 3.00 4.49 -11.39
CA LYS A 64 1.65 4.75 -10.90
C LYS A 64 0.62 3.88 -11.63
N GLU A 65 0.74 3.76 -12.94
CA GLU A 65 -0.15 2.93 -13.74
C GLU A 65 0.00 1.45 -13.39
N ARG A 66 1.22 1.00 -13.15
CA ARG A 66 1.47 -0.37 -12.71
C ARG A 66 0.76 -0.66 -11.38
N ALA A 67 0.90 0.25 -10.41
CA ALA A 67 0.23 0.10 -9.12
C ALA A 67 -1.29 0.08 -9.29
N LYS A 68 -1.83 0.95 -10.13
CA LYS A 68 -3.26 0.98 -10.42
C LYS A 68 -3.76 -0.33 -11.00
N SER A 69 -3.03 -0.88 -11.96
CA SER A 69 -3.41 -2.14 -12.59
C SER A 69 -3.37 -3.31 -11.61
N LEU A 70 -2.57 -3.20 -10.55
CA LEU A 70 -2.48 -4.21 -9.51
C LEU A 70 -3.50 -3.99 -8.37
N GLY A 71 -4.29 -2.92 -8.44
CA GLY A 71 -5.37 -2.70 -7.47
C GLY A 71 -5.03 -1.85 -6.27
N VAL A 72 -4.06 -0.91 -6.41
CA VAL A 72 -3.76 0.03 -5.33
C VAL A 72 -4.91 1.01 -5.14
N ASP A 73 -5.18 1.39 -3.90
CA ASP A 73 -6.23 2.37 -3.60
C ASP A 73 -5.73 3.80 -3.77
N ASP A 74 -4.45 4.05 -3.49
CA ASP A 74 -3.85 5.36 -3.69
C ASP A 74 -2.35 5.22 -3.91
N TYR A 75 -1.76 6.20 -4.60
CA TYR A 75 -0.32 6.21 -4.93
C TYR A 75 0.23 7.61 -4.66
N LEU A 76 1.09 7.72 -3.65
CA LEU A 76 1.66 9.00 -3.22
C LEU A 76 3.17 8.99 -3.42
N VAL A 77 3.68 10.06 -4.03
CA VAL A 77 5.11 10.21 -4.29
C VAL A 77 5.72 11.05 -3.17
N LYS A 78 6.72 10.51 -2.49
CA LYS A 78 7.34 11.13 -1.31
C LYS A 78 7.81 12.56 -1.55
N SER A 79 8.33 12.86 -2.75
CA SER A 79 8.81 14.19 -3.08
C SER A 79 7.70 15.20 -3.40
N GLN A 80 6.45 14.74 -3.55
CA GLN A 80 5.31 15.55 -3.97
C GLN A 80 4.28 15.75 -2.88
N VAL A 81 4.42 15.06 -1.75
CA VAL A 81 3.45 15.13 -0.65
C VAL A 81 4.14 15.49 0.66
N VAL A 82 3.40 16.13 1.54
CA VAL A 82 3.83 16.37 2.93
C VAL A 82 3.08 15.40 3.84
N ILE A 83 3.55 15.27 5.09
CA ILE A 83 2.97 14.29 6.02
C ILE A 83 1.47 14.50 6.23
N GLY A 84 1.00 15.74 6.19
CA GLY A 84 -0.43 16.05 6.31
C GLY A 84 -1.26 15.44 5.19
N ASP A 85 -0.73 15.42 3.97
CA ASP A 85 -1.40 14.82 2.82
C ASP A 85 -1.53 13.32 3.00
N VAL A 86 -0.49 12.67 3.54
CA VAL A 86 -0.51 11.23 3.81
C VAL A 86 -1.61 10.91 4.84
N ILE A 87 -1.67 11.69 5.91
CA ILE A 87 -2.67 11.52 6.96
C ILE A 87 -4.08 11.69 6.40
N ASP A 88 -4.28 12.71 5.56
CA ASP A 88 -5.58 12.98 4.95
C ASP A 88 -6.03 11.82 4.04
N ARG A 89 -5.10 11.26 3.28
CA ARG A 89 -5.42 10.12 2.41
C ARG A 89 -5.72 8.86 3.21
N VAL A 90 -4.99 8.62 4.29
CA VAL A 90 -5.26 7.50 5.19
C VAL A 90 -6.68 7.63 5.75
N ARG A 91 -7.04 8.81 6.25
CA ARG A 91 -8.38 9.07 6.80
C ARG A 91 -9.47 8.87 5.76
N TYR A 92 -9.22 9.35 4.53
CA TYR A 92 -10.18 9.21 3.43
C TYR A 92 -10.49 7.74 3.16
N HIS A 93 -9.47 6.90 3.05
CA HIS A 93 -9.68 5.48 2.77
C HIS A 93 -10.25 4.72 3.96
N LEU A 94 -9.84 5.07 5.18
CA LEU A 94 -10.40 4.44 6.39
C LEU A 94 -11.89 4.73 6.56
N ALA A 95 -12.34 5.91 6.13
CA ALA A 95 -13.76 6.27 6.19
C ALA A 95 -14.62 5.39 5.28
N LYS A 96 -14.02 4.65 4.34
CA LYS A 96 -14.73 3.74 3.42
C LYS A 96 -14.68 2.28 3.90
N VAL A 97 -14.06 2.02 5.03
CA VAL A 97 -14.01 0.67 5.60
C VAL A 97 -15.33 0.41 6.32
N ASP A 98 -15.93 -0.71 6.01
CA ASP A 98 -17.20 -1.13 6.64
C ASP A 98 -16.98 -1.78 8.01
#